data_7b1ef3d4e0a1d8841f0d0af0d60aec4f
#
_entry.id   7b1ef3d4e0a1d8841f0d0af0d60aec4f
#
_cell.length_a   1.000
_cell.length_b   1.000
_cell.length_c   1.000
_cell.angle_alpha   90.00
_cell.angle_beta   90.00
_cell.angle_gamma   90.00
#
_symmetry.space_group_name_H-M   'P 1'
#
loop_
_entity.id
_entity.type
_entity.pdbx_description
1 polymer ?
#
loop_
_entity_poly.entity_id
_entity_poly.type
_entity_poly.pdbx_seq_one_letter_code
_entity_poly.pdbx_strand_id
1 'polypeptide(L)'
;MTVRGARAGVRRVLTAAGAAALLSVTATSCAGGPPTIAPSGVDGLEVPTPSADPHDFVEGVDNRWFPLEPGTVWTYRSTGDEGDRTEVVTVTDRTRTVQGVTTTGVRALIAGDDGKVVEETFDWYAQDVDGNVWHFGADTTAYHHGSRGPRRSWEAGVDGAEAGLVMAARPRVGDGYAQEHAPGVAEDRAEVLSLTELRTVPLDEYDDLVQIEETSLLRPGVVERTYYASGIGPVLEETVAGGSESTQLVSFSRG
;
A
#
# COMPACT_ATOMS: atom_id res chain seq x y z
N MET A 1 42.53 -34.70 -59.24
CA MET A 1 43.99 -34.95 -59.25
C MET A 1 44.35 -35.41 -57.86
N THR A 2 44.49 -36.76 -57.79
CA THR A 2 45.56 -37.51 -57.15
C THR A 2 45.66 -37.37 -55.60
N VAL A 3 45.26 -38.30 -54.84
CA VAL A 3 45.56 -39.73 -54.58
C VAL A 3 46.54 -39.95 -53.41
N ARG A 4 46.10 -40.84 -52.53
CA ARG A 4 46.90 -41.79 -51.67
C ARG A 4 47.39 -41.24 -50.33
N GLY A 5 47.34 -42.01 -49.30
CA GLY A 5 47.10 -43.43 -49.01
C GLY A 5 47.68 -43.84 -47.69
N ALA A 6 46.92 -44.57 -46.94
CA ALA A 6 47.18 -45.88 -46.33
C ALA A 6 48.44 -46.09 -45.45
N ARG A 7 48.24 -46.64 -44.25
CA ARG A 7 48.59 -48.01 -43.72
C ARG A 7 48.75 -47.90 -42.19
N ALA A 8 47.90 -48.47 -41.40
CA ALA A 8 47.92 -49.79 -40.78
C ALA A 8 49.20 -50.16 -40.00
N GLY A 9 49.00 -50.36 -38.69
CA GLY A 9 50.00 -50.98 -37.84
C GLY A 9 49.35 -51.51 -36.56
N VAL A 10 49.00 -52.75 -36.55
CA VAL A 10 48.55 -53.59 -35.44
C VAL A 10 49.75 -53.96 -34.58
N ARG A 11 49.67 -53.79 -33.25
CA ARG A 11 50.41 -54.67 -32.32
C ARG A 11 49.65 -54.86 -30.99
N ARG A 12 49.67 -56.09 -30.61
CA ARG A 12 48.95 -56.81 -29.55
C ARG A 12 49.47 -56.55 -28.14
N VAL A 13 48.51 -56.51 -27.20
CA VAL A 13 48.36 -57.27 -25.93
C VAL A 13 49.44 -57.17 -24.88
N LEU A 14 48.98 -56.71 -23.69
CA LEU A 14 49.28 -57.43 -22.44
C LEU A 14 48.28 -57.01 -21.37
N THR A 15 47.56 -57.97 -20.85
CA THR A 15 46.66 -57.96 -19.75
C THR A 15 47.38 -57.74 -18.41
N ALA A 16 46.99 -56.77 -17.59
CA ALA A 16 47.30 -56.77 -16.20
C ALA A 16 45.99 -56.50 -15.41
N ALA A 17 45.54 -57.51 -14.70
CA ALA A 17 44.42 -57.42 -13.79
C ALA A 17 44.87 -56.66 -12.54
N GLY A 18 44.32 -55.46 -12.37
CA GLY A 18 44.47 -54.67 -11.14
C GLY A 18 43.09 -54.50 -10.51
N ALA A 19 42.89 -55.07 -9.33
CA ALA A 19 41.70 -54.90 -8.52
C ALA A 19 41.62 -53.44 -8.07
N ALA A 20 40.76 -52.66 -8.64
CA ALA A 20 40.45 -51.32 -8.17
C ALA A 20 39.30 -51.37 -7.15
N ALA A 21 39.65 -51.13 -5.87
CA ALA A 21 38.66 -50.90 -4.82
C ALA A 21 37.91 -49.61 -5.12
N LEU A 22 36.61 -49.72 -5.44
CA LEU A 22 35.68 -48.59 -5.59
C LEU A 22 35.40 -48.03 -4.17
N LEU A 23 36.09 -46.96 -3.79
CA LEU A 23 35.64 -46.08 -2.73
C LEU A 23 34.43 -45.29 -3.26
N SER A 24 33.24 -45.69 -2.84
CA SER A 24 32.00 -44.91 -3.06
C SER A 24 32.04 -43.73 -2.12
N VAL A 25 32.49 -42.58 -2.59
CA VAL A 25 32.28 -41.27 -1.91
C VAL A 25 30.83 -40.90 -2.12
N THR A 26 29.99 -41.16 -1.11
CA THR A 26 28.66 -40.58 -1.05
C THR A 26 28.81 -39.09 -0.77
N ALA A 27 28.82 -38.26 -1.81
CA ALA A 27 28.63 -36.83 -1.69
C ALA A 27 27.19 -36.59 -1.20
N THR A 28 27.01 -36.39 0.08
CA THR A 28 25.81 -35.79 0.62
C THR A 28 25.75 -34.33 0.14
N SER A 29 25.13 -34.12 -1.01
CA SER A 29 24.74 -32.80 -1.49
C SER A 29 23.68 -32.29 -0.52
N CYS A 30 24.06 -31.46 0.42
CA CYS A 30 23.11 -30.56 1.08
C CYS A 30 22.61 -29.59 0.01
N ALA A 31 21.55 -29.99 -0.69
CA ALA A 31 20.78 -29.08 -1.52
C ALA A 31 20.00 -28.15 -0.58
N GLY A 32 20.70 -27.20 0.05
CA GLY A 32 20.08 -26.00 0.55
C GLY A 32 19.63 -25.24 -0.71
N GLY A 33 18.31 -25.20 -0.98
CA GLY A 33 17.76 -24.28 -1.97
C GLY A 33 18.22 -22.85 -1.63
N PRO A 34 18.25 -21.95 -2.59
CA PRO A 34 18.52 -20.56 -2.31
C PRO A 34 17.57 -20.09 -1.20
N PRO A 35 18.02 -19.25 -0.26
CA PRO A 35 17.16 -18.76 0.81
C PRO A 35 15.92 -18.12 0.18
N THR A 36 14.74 -18.57 0.56
CA THR A 36 13.49 -17.96 0.15
C THR A 36 13.41 -16.62 0.86
N ILE A 37 13.56 -15.54 0.10
CA ILE A 37 13.35 -14.19 0.62
C ILE A 37 11.83 -14.03 0.74
N ALA A 38 11.34 -13.68 1.93
CA ALA A 38 9.93 -13.40 2.11
C ALA A 38 9.50 -12.21 1.22
N PRO A 39 8.31 -12.25 0.63
CA PRO A 39 7.76 -11.11 -0.10
C PRO A 39 7.81 -9.83 0.74
N SER A 40 8.06 -8.70 0.11
CA SER A 40 8.07 -7.39 0.75
C SER A 40 7.41 -6.36 -0.16
N GLY A 41 6.91 -5.26 0.44
CA GLY A 41 6.15 -4.29 -0.30
C GLY A 41 4.87 -4.93 -0.84
N VAL A 42 4.66 -4.83 -2.14
CA VAL A 42 3.48 -5.38 -2.84
C VAL A 42 3.75 -6.71 -3.54
N ASP A 43 4.92 -7.32 -3.36
CA ASP A 43 5.26 -8.59 -4.00
C ASP A 43 4.28 -9.71 -3.56
N GLY A 44 3.63 -10.33 -4.53
CA GLY A 44 2.70 -11.43 -4.30
C GLY A 44 1.29 -11.01 -3.91
N LEU A 45 1.00 -9.71 -3.79
CA LEU A 45 -0.35 -9.20 -3.60
C LEU A 45 -1.07 -9.05 -4.94
N GLU A 46 -2.36 -9.38 -4.95
CA GLU A 46 -3.28 -9.05 -6.05
C GLU A 46 -3.96 -7.72 -5.71
N VAL A 47 -3.50 -6.62 -6.31
CA VAL A 47 -4.00 -5.27 -6.01
C VAL A 47 -4.45 -4.57 -7.31
N PRO A 48 -5.72 -4.16 -7.43
CA PRO A 48 -6.80 -4.33 -6.47
C PRO A 48 -7.22 -5.80 -6.34
N THR A 49 -7.86 -6.18 -5.23
CA THR A 49 -8.36 -7.55 -5.06
C THR A 49 -9.86 -7.64 -5.31
N PRO A 50 -10.31 -8.47 -6.28
CA PRO A 50 -11.72 -8.61 -6.59
C PRO A 50 -12.50 -9.39 -5.54
N SER A 51 -11.79 -10.20 -4.73
CA SER A 51 -12.40 -11.05 -3.71
C SER A 51 -11.44 -11.27 -2.54
N ALA A 52 -11.71 -10.59 -1.43
CA ALA A 52 -10.96 -10.78 -0.19
C ALA A 52 -11.38 -12.10 0.49
N ASP A 53 -10.42 -12.91 0.96
CA ASP A 53 -10.68 -14.02 1.86
C ASP A 53 -10.68 -13.49 3.31
N PRO A 54 -11.81 -13.55 4.05
CA PRO A 54 -11.86 -13.05 5.42
C PRO A 54 -10.86 -13.70 6.38
N HIS A 55 -10.34 -14.90 6.07
CA HIS A 55 -9.32 -15.57 6.88
C HIS A 55 -7.93 -14.94 6.77
N ASP A 56 -7.72 -14.12 5.74
CA ASP A 56 -6.46 -13.40 5.53
C ASP A 56 -6.43 -12.06 6.28
N PHE A 57 -7.48 -11.70 7.04
CA PHE A 57 -7.60 -10.42 7.73
C PHE A 57 -7.65 -10.59 9.25
N VAL A 58 -7.11 -9.60 9.96
CA VAL A 58 -7.08 -9.52 11.43
C VAL A 58 -8.03 -8.44 11.96
N GLU A 59 -8.34 -8.49 13.26
CA GLU A 59 -9.08 -7.40 13.92
C GLU A 59 -8.17 -6.20 14.16
N GLY A 60 -8.70 -4.99 13.85
CA GLY A 60 -7.98 -3.74 14.02
C GLY A 60 -6.92 -3.50 12.95
N VAL A 61 -6.26 -2.35 13.04
CA VAL A 61 -5.20 -1.92 12.12
C VAL A 61 -4.06 -1.34 12.96
N ASP A 62 -2.95 -2.08 13.06
CA ASP A 62 -1.74 -1.68 13.80
C ASP A 62 -0.53 -1.45 12.90
N ASN A 63 -0.75 -1.34 11.59
CA ASN A 63 0.31 -1.04 10.64
C ASN A 63 1.13 0.18 11.08
N ARG A 64 2.44 0.06 11.03
CA ARG A 64 3.38 1.08 11.51
C ARG A 64 3.18 2.46 10.87
N TRP A 65 2.78 2.50 9.58
CA TRP A 65 2.66 3.71 8.79
C TRP A 65 1.23 4.23 8.70
N PHE A 66 0.26 3.38 9.06
CA PHE A 66 -1.16 3.70 9.00
C PHE A 66 -1.92 3.05 10.17
N PRO A 67 -1.59 3.40 11.43
CA PRO A 67 -2.25 2.81 12.59
C PRO A 67 -3.64 3.42 12.79
N LEU A 68 -4.65 2.55 13.03
CA LEU A 68 -6.05 2.97 13.25
C LEU A 68 -6.55 2.43 14.60
N GLU A 69 -5.96 2.89 15.70
CA GLU A 69 -6.44 2.59 17.05
C GLU A 69 -7.73 3.37 17.33
N PRO A 70 -8.83 2.73 17.75
CA PRO A 70 -10.08 3.43 18.05
C PRO A 70 -9.90 4.57 19.05
N GLY A 71 -10.53 5.73 18.77
CA GLY A 71 -10.38 6.95 19.56
C GLY A 71 -9.23 7.84 19.13
N THR A 72 -8.35 7.40 18.25
CA THR A 72 -7.28 8.25 17.69
C THR A 72 -7.88 9.38 16.86
N VAL A 73 -7.33 10.59 17.03
CA VAL A 73 -7.78 11.79 16.33
C VAL A 73 -6.59 12.54 15.76
N TRP A 74 -6.68 12.88 14.49
CA TRP A 74 -5.80 13.82 13.78
C TRP A 74 -6.58 15.09 13.46
N THR A 75 -5.94 16.23 13.57
CA THR A 75 -6.47 17.50 13.05
C THR A 75 -5.46 18.06 12.05
N TYR A 76 -5.95 18.37 10.87
CA TYR A 76 -5.15 18.96 9.79
C TYR A 76 -5.66 20.36 9.46
N ARG A 77 -4.77 21.17 8.90
CA ARG A 77 -5.09 22.42 8.22
C ARG A 77 -4.71 22.28 6.75
N SER A 78 -5.69 22.50 5.90
CA SER A 78 -5.49 22.58 4.46
C SER A 78 -5.49 24.03 4.00
N THR A 79 -4.57 24.36 3.09
CA THR A 79 -4.47 25.66 2.41
C THR A 79 -4.36 25.43 0.92
N GLY A 80 -4.97 26.26 0.10
CA GLY A 80 -4.94 26.13 -1.35
C GLY A 80 -5.95 27.02 -2.05
N ASP A 81 -6.21 26.73 -3.30
CA ASP A 81 -7.07 27.57 -4.17
C ASP A 81 -8.54 27.62 -3.71
N GLU A 82 -8.99 26.61 -2.97
CA GLU A 82 -10.36 26.54 -2.45
C GLU A 82 -10.54 27.18 -1.06
N GLY A 83 -9.52 27.90 -0.56
CA GLY A 83 -9.49 28.54 0.75
C GLY A 83 -8.98 27.61 1.85
N ASP A 84 -8.82 28.16 3.05
CA ASP A 84 -8.34 27.41 4.19
C ASP A 84 -9.45 26.49 4.73
N ARG A 85 -9.06 25.28 5.16
CA ARG A 85 -9.97 24.28 5.73
C ARG A 85 -9.35 23.64 6.94
N THR A 86 -10.21 23.12 7.81
CA THR A 86 -9.80 22.24 8.91
C THR A 86 -10.42 20.87 8.67
N GLU A 87 -9.60 19.85 8.74
CA GLU A 87 -10.02 18.46 8.68
C GLU A 87 -9.77 17.78 10.02
N VAL A 88 -10.78 17.05 10.50
CA VAL A 88 -10.68 16.23 11.71
C VAL A 88 -10.96 14.78 11.33
N VAL A 89 -9.93 13.95 11.43
CA VAL A 89 -10.01 12.51 11.19
C VAL A 89 -10.06 11.78 12.51
N THR A 90 -11.01 10.86 12.66
CA THR A 90 -11.23 10.10 13.89
C THR A 90 -11.40 8.62 13.57
N VAL A 91 -10.62 7.77 14.22
CA VAL A 91 -10.88 6.32 14.22
C VAL A 91 -12.05 6.06 15.18
N THR A 92 -13.12 5.53 14.63
CA THR A 92 -14.37 5.29 15.40
C THR A 92 -14.45 3.85 15.90
N ASP A 93 -15.38 3.60 16.84
CA ASP A 93 -15.73 2.23 17.27
C ASP A 93 -16.63 1.51 16.25
N ARG A 94 -16.94 2.16 15.12
CA ARG A 94 -17.79 1.57 14.09
C ARG A 94 -17.01 0.56 13.28
N THR A 95 -17.63 -0.59 13.09
CA THR A 95 -17.17 -1.61 12.15
C THR A 95 -18.23 -1.85 11.08
N ARG A 96 -17.79 -2.38 9.94
CA ARG A 96 -18.65 -2.83 8.85
C ARG A 96 -18.11 -4.13 8.30
N THR A 97 -18.97 -5.04 7.90
CA THR A 97 -18.53 -6.24 7.20
C THR A 97 -18.69 -6.02 5.70
N VAL A 98 -17.56 -6.07 4.96
CA VAL A 98 -17.50 -5.94 3.51
C VAL A 98 -16.82 -7.19 2.95
N GLN A 99 -17.41 -7.87 1.99
CA GLN A 99 -16.95 -9.16 1.46
C GLN A 99 -16.62 -10.21 2.57
N GLY A 100 -17.31 -10.14 3.72
CA GLY A 100 -17.04 -11.00 4.87
C GLY A 100 -15.91 -10.53 5.79
N VAL A 101 -15.13 -9.53 5.41
CA VAL A 101 -14.05 -8.92 6.21
C VAL A 101 -14.66 -7.88 7.16
N THR A 102 -14.27 -7.93 8.44
CA THR A 102 -14.63 -6.88 9.41
C THR A 102 -13.68 -5.70 9.25
N THR A 103 -14.24 -4.54 8.90
CA THR A 103 -13.47 -3.31 8.66
C THR A 103 -13.59 -2.32 9.81
N THR A 104 -12.54 -1.51 10.01
CA THR A 104 -12.50 -0.37 10.94
C THR A 104 -13.01 0.88 10.25
N GLY A 105 -13.96 1.58 10.87
CA GLY A 105 -14.52 2.84 10.34
C GLY A 105 -13.73 4.05 10.78
N VAL A 106 -13.24 4.82 9.81
CA VAL A 106 -12.57 6.11 10.03
C VAL A 106 -13.48 7.22 9.53
N ARG A 107 -13.65 8.26 10.32
CA ARG A 107 -14.49 9.41 9.97
C ARG A 107 -13.63 10.63 9.75
N ALA A 108 -13.73 11.24 8.59
CA ALA A 108 -13.18 12.54 8.27
C ALA A 108 -14.28 13.61 8.22
N LEU A 109 -14.03 14.76 8.85
CA LEU A 109 -14.88 15.95 8.78
C LEU A 109 -14.07 17.11 8.28
N ILE A 110 -14.47 17.69 7.16
CA ILE A 110 -13.86 18.88 6.59
C ILE A 110 -14.77 20.08 6.86
N ALA A 111 -14.23 21.13 7.47
CA ALA A 111 -14.89 22.39 7.71
C ALA A 111 -14.17 23.54 6.97
N GLY A 112 -14.93 24.45 6.41
CA GLY A 112 -14.40 25.69 5.83
C GLY A 112 -13.99 26.72 6.88
N ASP A 113 -13.48 27.88 6.46
CA ASP A 113 -13.03 28.99 7.30
C ASP A 113 -14.10 29.50 8.27
N ASP A 114 -15.37 29.37 7.91
CA ASP A 114 -16.50 29.78 8.75
C ASP A 114 -16.88 28.70 9.79
N GLY A 115 -16.11 27.63 9.88
CA GLY A 115 -16.31 26.52 10.81
C GLY A 115 -17.48 25.59 10.46
N LYS A 116 -18.11 25.79 9.29
CA LYS A 116 -19.19 24.91 8.86
C LYS A 116 -18.62 23.68 8.13
N VAL A 117 -19.16 22.52 8.46
CA VAL A 117 -18.84 21.29 7.75
C VAL A 117 -19.26 21.39 6.29
N VAL A 118 -18.30 21.13 5.39
CA VAL A 118 -18.51 21.09 3.93
C VAL A 118 -18.49 19.68 3.39
N GLU A 119 -17.81 18.73 4.10
CA GLU A 119 -17.78 17.33 3.75
C GLU A 119 -17.65 16.43 4.98
N GLU A 120 -18.26 15.26 4.93
CA GLU A 120 -18.12 14.18 5.88
C GLU A 120 -17.90 12.87 5.11
N THR A 121 -16.81 12.16 5.43
CA THR A 121 -16.51 10.86 4.86
C THR A 121 -16.39 9.81 5.97
N PHE A 122 -16.90 8.61 5.69
CA PHE A 122 -16.59 7.40 6.43
C PHE A 122 -15.86 6.44 5.49
N ASP A 123 -14.64 6.09 5.86
CA ASP A 123 -13.82 5.11 5.16
C ASP A 123 -13.76 3.81 5.94
N TRP A 124 -13.63 2.69 5.23
CA TRP A 124 -13.63 1.35 5.79
C TRP A 124 -12.32 0.64 5.45
N TYR A 125 -11.49 0.44 6.48
CA TYR A 125 -10.17 -0.19 6.34
C TYR A 125 -10.09 -1.51 7.06
N ALA A 126 -9.26 -2.43 6.56
CA ALA A 126 -8.89 -3.65 7.24
C ALA A 126 -7.42 -3.95 7.02
N GLN A 127 -6.81 -4.70 7.95
CA GLN A 127 -5.43 -5.13 7.85
C GLN A 127 -5.39 -6.64 7.58
N ASP A 128 -4.55 -7.06 6.62
CA ASP A 128 -4.32 -8.47 6.40
C ASP A 128 -3.32 -9.07 7.41
N VAL A 129 -3.18 -10.39 7.42
CA VAL A 129 -2.27 -11.11 8.34
C VAL A 129 -0.80 -10.78 8.14
N ASP A 130 -0.42 -10.23 6.98
CA ASP A 130 0.93 -9.77 6.67
C ASP A 130 1.18 -8.33 7.12
N GLY A 131 0.12 -7.61 7.54
CA GLY A 131 0.15 -6.24 8.06
C GLY A 131 -0.10 -5.16 7.01
N ASN A 132 -0.54 -5.51 5.78
CA ASN A 132 -0.92 -4.53 4.78
C ASN A 132 -2.31 -3.97 5.09
N VAL A 133 -2.54 -2.68 4.82
CA VAL A 133 -3.84 -2.02 5.05
C VAL A 133 -4.57 -1.82 3.74
N TRP A 134 -5.81 -2.30 3.72
CA TRP A 134 -6.68 -2.31 2.57
C TRP A 134 -7.88 -1.38 2.76
N HIS A 135 -8.29 -0.69 1.69
CA HIS A 135 -9.48 0.15 1.63
C HIS A 135 -10.64 -0.61 0.99
N PHE A 136 -11.70 -0.78 1.76
CA PHE A 136 -12.86 -1.57 1.38
C PHE A 136 -14.07 -0.74 0.95
N GLY A 137 -14.01 0.58 1.09
CA GLY A 137 -15.10 1.44 0.67
C GLY A 137 -15.13 2.77 1.40
N ALA A 138 -15.91 3.70 0.84
CA ALA A 138 -16.13 5.03 1.38
C ALA A 138 -17.57 5.49 1.25
N ASP A 139 -18.02 6.30 2.22
CA ASP A 139 -19.32 6.98 2.23
C ASP A 139 -19.10 8.49 2.41
N THR A 140 -19.07 9.25 1.33
CA THR A 140 -18.85 10.71 1.37
C THR A 140 -20.16 11.48 1.19
N THR A 141 -20.40 12.44 2.06
CA THR A 141 -21.54 13.38 2.00
C THR A 141 -21.00 14.80 1.93
N ALA A 142 -21.28 15.50 0.84
CA ALA A 142 -21.02 16.93 0.73
C ALA A 142 -22.12 17.75 1.43
N TYR A 143 -21.78 18.95 1.93
CA TYR A 143 -22.73 19.89 2.52
C TYR A 143 -22.62 21.25 1.84
N HIS A 144 -23.77 21.82 1.49
CA HIS A 144 -23.88 23.15 0.90
C HIS A 144 -24.74 24.02 1.81
N HIS A 145 -24.16 25.07 2.40
CA HIS A 145 -24.85 25.97 3.32
C HIS A 145 -25.58 25.24 4.47
N GLY A 146 -24.96 24.19 5.00
CA GLY A 146 -25.52 23.37 6.08
C GLY A 146 -26.58 22.34 5.65
N SER A 147 -26.90 22.27 4.37
CA SER A 147 -27.81 21.26 3.83
C SER A 147 -27.03 20.11 3.20
N ARG A 148 -27.51 18.88 3.39
CA ARG A 148 -26.92 17.69 2.73
C ARG A 148 -27.02 17.84 1.23
N GLY A 149 -25.88 17.72 0.56
CA GLY A 149 -25.71 17.66 -0.86
C GLY A 149 -25.63 16.22 -1.40
N PRO A 150 -24.99 16.04 -2.56
CA PRO A 150 -24.78 14.72 -3.14
C PRO A 150 -24.01 13.80 -2.22
N ARG A 151 -24.36 12.54 -2.24
CA ARG A 151 -23.61 11.46 -1.58
C ARG A 151 -22.88 10.67 -2.65
N ARG A 152 -21.62 10.37 -2.40
CA ARG A 152 -20.82 9.43 -3.18
C ARG A 152 -20.42 8.30 -2.25
N SER A 153 -20.61 7.08 -2.68
CA SER A 153 -20.23 5.90 -1.89
C SER A 153 -19.83 4.78 -2.81
N TRP A 154 -18.89 3.99 -2.36
CA TRP A 154 -18.52 2.74 -2.99
C TRP A 154 -18.19 1.69 -1.94
N GLU A 155 -18.27 0.43 -2.31
CA GLU A 155 -18.00 -0.72 -1.44
C GLU A 155 -17.40 -1.83 -2.30
N ALA A 156 -16.31 -2.44 -1.86
CA ALA A 156 -15.69 -3.57 -2.52
C ALA A 156 -16.68 -4.73 -2.72
N GLY A 157 -16.69 -5.31 -3.92
CA GLY A 157 -17.65 -6.34 -4.33
C GLY A 157 -18.98 -5.81 -4.87
N VAL A 158 -19.20 -4.48 -4.94
CA VAL A 158 -20.41 -3.86 -5.45
C VAL A 158 -20.08 -3.05 -6.69
N ASP A 159 -20.88 -3.18 -7.77
CA ASP A 159 -20.76 -2.42 -9.03
C ASP A 159 -19.36 -2.45 -9.66
N GLY A 160 -18.62 -3.55 -9.46
CA GLY A 160 -17.26 -3.72 -10.00
C GLY A 160 -16.16 -3.03 -9.19
N ALA A 161 -16.50 -2.50 -8.01
CA ALA A 161 -15.49 -2.00 -7.08
C ALA A 161 -14.73 -3.15 -6.40
N GLU A 162 -13.44 -2.96 -6.21
CA GLU A 162 -12.52 -3.91 -5.61
C GLU A 162 -11.74 -3.24 -4.49
N ALA A 163 -11.32 -4.01 -3.47
CA ALA A 163 -10.51 -3.44 -2.40
C ALA A 163 -9.11 -3.07 -2.91
N GLY A 164 -8.67 -1.86 -2.59
CA GLY A 164 -7.35 -1.35 -2.93
C GLY A 164 -6.40 -1.38 -1.73
N LEU A 165 -5.11 -1.19 -1.96
CA LEU A 165 -4.08 -1.16 -0.93
C LEU A 165 -3.77 0.28 -0.55
N VAL A 166 -3.95 0.65 0.72
CA VAL A 166 -3.57 2.00 1.21
C VAL A 166 -2.12 2.03 1.63
N MET A 167 -1.68 1.00 2.38
CA MET A 167 -0.33 0.97 2.91
C MET A 167 0.20 -0.46 3.00
N ALA A 168 1.33 -0.70 2.37
CA ALA A 168 2.04 -1.97 2.53
C ALA A 168 2.63 -2.11 3.96
N ALA A 169 2.67 -3.31 4.49
CA ALA A 169 3.33 -3.59 5.78
C ALA A 169 4.82 -3.21 5.77
N ARG A 170 5.46 -3.41 4.63
CA ARG A 170 6.88 -3.12 4.38
C ARG A 170 7.03 -2.44 3.03
N PRO A 171 6.69 -1.14 2.93
CA PRO A 171 6.77 -0.40 1.68
C PRO A 171 8.21 -0.38 1.16
N ARG A 172 8.37 -0.36 -0.15
CA ARG A 172 9.63 -0.37 -0.85
C ARG A 172 9.57 0.66 -1.98
N VAL A 173 10.61 1.43 -2.16
CA VAL A 173 10.71 2.41 -3.26
C VAL A 173 10.46 1.73 -4.59
N GLY A 174 9.53 2.29 -5.38
CA GLY A 174 9.07 1.76 -6.66
C GLY A 174 7.88 0.79 -6.56
N ASP A 175 7.37 0.47 -5.36
CA ASP A 175 6.10 -0.25 -5.23
C ASP A 175 4.96 0.63 -5.75
N GLY A 176 4.23 0.14 -6.74
CA GLY A 176 3.06 0.82 -7.33
C GLY A 176 1.81 -0.05 -7.23
N TYR A 177 0.68 0.55 -6.84
CA TYR A 177 -0.57 -0.18 -6.61
C TYR A 177 -1.81 0.70 -6.74
N ALA A 178 -2.99 0.07 -6.86
CA ALA A 178 -4.27 0.77 -6.76
C ALA A 178 -4.63 0.96 -5.29
N GLN A 179 -4.88 2.21 -4.86
CA GLN A 179 -5.39 2.52 -3.52
C GLN A 179 -6.91 2.44 -3.47
N GLU A 180 -7.56 2.83 -4.55
CA GLU A 180 -9.00 2.74 -4.73
C GLU A 180 -9.30 2.22 -6.13
N HIS A 181 -10.28 1.31 -6.21
CA HIS A 181 -10.77 0.79 -7.46
C HIS A 181 -12.29 0.67 -7.45
N ALA A 182 -12.97 1.78 -7.71
CA ALA A 182 -14.41 1.84 -7.88
C ALA A 182 -14.71 2.61 -9.18
N PRO A 183 -14.99 1.92 -10.30
CA PRO A 183 -15.07 2.52 -11.63
C PRO A 183 -15.98 3.75 -11.70
N GLY A 184 -15.41 4.89 -12.10
CA GLY A 184 -16.11 6.17 -12.20
C GLY A 184 -16.47 6.86 -10.87
N VAL A 185 -16.05 6.31 -9.73
CA VAL A 185 -16.31 6.85 -8.37
C VAL A 185 -15.02 7.17 -7.64
N ALA A 186 -14.08 6.22 -7.57
CA ALA A 186 -12.76 6.35 -6.95
C ALA A 186 -11.78 5.44 -7.69
N GLU A 187 -10.75 6.01 -8.29
CA GLU A 187 -9.78 5.28 -9.14
C GLU A 187 -8.38 5.83 -8.90
N ASP A 188 -7.90 5.67 -7.66
CA ASP A 188 -6.65 6.27 -7.21
C ASP A 188 -5.52 5.24 -7.17
N ARG A 189 -4.32 5.69 -7.53
CA ARG A 189 -3.09 4.90 -7.60
C ARG A 189 -1.99 5.56 -6.80
N ALA A 190 -1.17 4.73 -6.20
CA ALA A 190 -0.02 5.13 -5.41
C ALA A 190 1.28 4.55 -5.96
N GLU A 191 2.38 5.28 -5.73
CA GLU A 191 3.74 4.79 -5.90
C GLU A 191 4.61 5.26 -4.72
N VAL A 192 5.36 4.35 -4.10
CA VAL A 192 6.31 4.67 -3.03
C VAL A 192 7.55 5.31 -3.62
N LEU A 193 7.80 6.59 -3.34
CA LEU A 193 8.94 7.33 -3.89
C LEU A 193 10.16 7.33 -2.96
N SER A 194 9.96 7.39 -1.64
CA SER A 194 11.04 7.52 -0.65
C SER A 194 10.66 6.90 0.68
N LEU A 195 11.67 6.50 1.48
CA LEU A 195 11.50 6.00 2.84
C LEU A 195 12.32 6.83 3.85
N THR A 196 12.90 7.94 3.41
CA THR A 196 13.87 8.74 4.20
C THR A 196 13.61 10.24 4.08
N GLU A 197 12.36 10.61 3.84
CA GLU A 197 12.00 12.03 3.74
C GLU A 197 12.03 12.70 5.13
N LEU A 198 12.31 14.00 5.11
CA LEU A 198 12.23 14.88 6.28
C LEU A 198 11.26 16.02 5.96
N ARG A 199 10.29 16.23 6.84
CA ARG A 199 9.33 17.33 6.72
C ARG A 199 9.04 17.96 8.08
N THR A 200 8.84 19.27 8.05
CA THR A 200 8.35 20.03 9.19
C THR A 200 6.91 20.42 8.94
N VAL A 201 6.03 20.08 9.86
CA VAL A 201 4.62 20.49 9.87
C VAL A 201 4.34 21.27 11.16
N PRO A 202 3.19 21.96 11.30
CA PRO A 202 2.91 22.76 12.49
C PRO A 202 2.98 21.98 13.81
N LEU A 203 2.73 20.67 13.80
CA LEU A 203 2.82 19.84 15.01
C LEU A 203 4.26 19.55 15.40
N ASP A 204 5.13 19.14 14.47
CA ASP A 204 6.51 18.74 14.75
C ASP A 204 7.35 18.62 13.46
N GLU A 205 8.64 18.29 13.61
CA GLU A 205 9.53 17.85 12.53
C GLU A 205 9.65 16.32 12.56
N TYR A 206 9.50 15.70 11.40
CA TYR A 206 9.54 14.25 11.23
C TYR A 206 10.60 13.85 10.22
N ASP A 207 11.38 12.84 10.56
CA ASP A 207 12.37 12.17 9.69
C ASP A 207 11.92 10.76 9.32
N ASP A 208 12.68 10.11 8.44
CA ASP A 208 12.41 8.75 7.95
C ASP A 208 10.95 8.53 7.50
N LEU A 209 10.37 9.56 6.87
CA LEU A 209 9.01 9.48 6.36
C LEU A 209 8.94 8.62 5.11
N VAL A 210 7.86 7.83 5.01
CA VAL A 210 7.44 7.21 3.75
C VAL A 210 6.74 8.26 2.91
N GLN A 211 7.26 8.50 1.69
CA GLN A 211 6.62 9.36 0.69
C GLN A 211 5.93 8.51 -0.34
N ILE A 212 4.65 8.76 -0.54
CA ILE A 212 3.82 8.14 -1.57
C ILE A 212 3.36 9.22 -2.53
N GLU A 213 3.50 8.98 -3.83
CA GLU A 213 2.90 9.79 -4.88
C GLU A 213 1.58 9.18 -5.30
N GLU A 214 0.55 10.03 -5.38
CA GLU A 214 -0.82 9.63 -5.64
C GLU A 214 -1.34 10.31 -6.90
N THR A 215 -2.05 9.53 -7.72
CA THR A 215 -2.68 9.99 -8.96
C THR A 215 -4.06 9.38 -9.10
N SER A 216 -5.00 10.13 -9.69
CA SER A 216 -6.35 9.65 -9.94
C SER A 216 -6.66 9.60 -11.43
N LEU A 217 -7.27 8.50 -11.88
CA LEU A 217 -7.78 8.41 -13.25
C LEU A 217 -8.97 9.36 -13.48
N LEU A 218 -9.64 9.78 -12.40
CA LEU A 218 -10.77 10.72 -12.45
C LEU A 218 -10.33 12.18 -12.43
N ARG A 219 -9.07 12.46 -12.03
CA ARG A 219 -8.48 13.80 -12.00
C ARG A 219 -7.14 13.83 -12.75
N PRO A 220 -7.15 13.60 -14.09
CA PRO A 220 -5.91 13.51 -14.86
C PRO A 220 -5.12 14.81 -14.78
N GLY A 221 -3.81 14.70 -14.47
CA GLY A 221 -2.91 15.84 -14.33
C GLY A 221 -2.79 16.41 -12.90
N VAL A 222 -3.59 15.92 -11.94
CA VAL A 222 -3.36 16.17 -10.52
C VAL A 222 -2.42 15.10 -10.00
N VAL A 223 -1.36 15.54 -9.28
CA VAL A 223 -0.41 14.66 -8.60
C VAL A 223 -0.27 15.16 -7.17
N GLU A 224 -0.50 14.27 -6.23
CA GLU A 224 -0.42 14.53 -4.79
C GLU A 224 0.72 13.71 -4.19
N ARG A 225 1.30 14.17 -3.10
CA ARG A 225 2.31 13.45 -2.33
C ARG A 225 1.95 13.45 -0.87
N THR A 226 1.79 12.26 -0.32
CA THR A 226 1.50 12.06 1.10
C THR A 226 2.74 11.53 1.80
N TYR A 227 3.01 12.08 3.00
CA TYR A 227 4.14 11.73 3.84
C TYR A 227 3.64 11.10 5.13
N TYR A 228 4.10 9.87 5.40
CA TYR A 228 3.64 9.06 6.53
C TYR A 228 4.74 8.93 7.57
N ALA A 229 4.42 9.29 8.82
CA ALA A 229 5.31 9.14 9.98
C ALA A 229 5.00 7.83 10.73
N SER A 230 6.07 7.15 11.14
CA SER A 230 5.96 5.90 11.90
C SER A 230 5.18 6.08 13.21
N GLY A 231 4.14 5.27 13.42
CA GLY A 231 3.29 5.28 14.61
C GLY A 231 2.30 6.44 14.68
N ILE A 232 2.23 7.28 13.63
CA ILE A 232 1.31 8.43 13.56
C ILE A 232 0.37 8.28 12.37
N GLY A 233 0.89 7.92 11.18
CA GLY A 233 0.16 7.95 9.93
C GLY A 233 0.51 9.16 9.09
N PRO A 234 -0.39 9.65 8.21
CA PRO A 234 -0.13 10.79 7.34
C PRO A 234 0.10 12.07 8.15
N VAL A 235 1.16 12.83 7.84
CA VAL A 235 1.51 14.10 8.51
C VAL A 235 1.45 15.30 7.56
N LEU A 236 1.60 15.05 6.28
CA LEU A 236 1.58 16.07 5.23
C LEU A 236 1.06 15.46 3.93
N GLU A 237 0.22 16.20 3.24
CA GLU A 237 -0.15 15.97 1.85
C GLU A 237 0.04 17.25 1.06
N GLU A 238 0.62 17.16 -0.13
CA GLU A 238 0.91 18.29 -1.01
C GLU A 238 0.51 17.97 -2.45
N THR A 239 -0.28 18.84 -3.07
CA THR A 239 -0.49 18.79 -4.53
C THR A 239 0.74 19.37 -5.22
N VAL A 240 1.49 18.52 -5.92
CA VAL A 240 2.75 18.89 -6.60
C VAL A 240 2.56 19.19 -8.08
N ALA A 241 1.41 18.80 -8.63
CA ALA A 241 0.99 19.17 -9.99
C ALA A 241 -0.54 19.25 -10.07
N GLY A 242 -1.05 20.14 -10.92
CA GLY A 242 -2.49 20.28 -11.16
C GLY A 242 -3.28 21.01 -10.08
N GLY A 243 -2.60 21.59 -9.08
CA GLY A 243 -3.18 22.35 -7.98
C GLY A 243 -2.11 22.93 -7.08
N SER A 244 -2.51 23.46 -5.92
CA SER A 244 -1.61 24.09 -4.95
C SER A 244 -2.01 23.76 -3.50
N GLU A 245 -2.76 22.68 -3.30
CA GLU A 245 -3.27 22.32 -1.97
C GLU A 245 -2.16 21.72 -1.10
N SER A 246 -2.15 22.09 0.18
CA SER A 246 -1.26 21.52 1.20
C SER A 246 -2.04 21.28 2.47
N THR A 247 -2.09 20.04 2.93
CA THR A 247 -2.77 19.58 4.13
C THR A 247 -1.74 19.13 5.16
N GLN A 248 -1.67 19.82 6.29
CA GLN A 248 -0.61 19.66 7.28
C GLN A 248 -1.18 19.28 8.65
N LEU A 249 -0.55 18.31 9.31
CA LEU A 249 -0.92 17.90 10.66
C LEU A 249 -0.64 19.01 11.67
N VAL A 250 -1.68 19.41 12.42
CA VAL A 250 -1.58 20.44 13.46
C VAL A 250 -1.81 19.89 14.87
N SER A 251 -2.48 18.73 14.99
CA SER A 251 -2.73 18.07 16.28
C SER A 251 -2.92 16.56 16.07
N PHE A 252 -2.45 15.79 17.04
CA PHE A 252 -2.57 14.34 17.10
C PHE A 252 -2.84 13.89 18.53
N SER A 253 -3.81 12.99 18.73
CA SER A 253 -4.04 12.32 20.01
C SER A 253 -4.44 10.87 19.79
N ARG A 254 -3.94 9.98 20.65
CA ARG A 254 -4.39 8.58 20.70
C ARG A 254 -5.60 8.44 21.58
N GLY A 255 -6.42 7.41 21.30
CA GLY A 255 -7.57 7.04 22.10
C GLY A 255 -7.21 6.47 23.47
#